data_f1c694a1ab7a40edfccd82c6bf98d987
#
_entry.id   f1c694a1ab7a40edfccd82c6bf98d987
#
_cell.length_a   1.000
_cell.length_b   1.000
_cell.length_c   1.000
_cell.angle_alpha   90.00
_cell.angle_beta   90.00
_cell.angle_gamma   90.00
#
_symmetry.space_group_name_H-M   'P 1'
#
loop_
_entity.id
_entity.type
_entity.pdbx_description
1 polymer ?
#
loop_
_entity_poly.entity_id
_entity_poly.type
_entity_poly.pdbx_seq_one_letter_code
_entity_poly.pdbx_strand_id
1 'polypeptide(L)'
;MSEEEIALIERHLKNDFSMLEYGSGGSTLRFSTLVKKYYSIESDKEWADRVMQQNLPNVQLLLAAPKASEDVIKVCEREMKRREDYSWDTLFETSFYKIFDEYVNGHEYFDTKPKPPNAQFDVVLIDGRARQHCAKSVYNIIDENAVVFVHDFAPSDPNSGRPFAHKPILEKYKIIDEIKTGQTIVALQKK
;
A
#
# COMPACT_ATOMS: atom_id res chain seq x y z
N MET A 1 8.68 10.88 -1.72
CA MET A 1 9.00 10.30 -3.08
C MET A 1 9.82 11.29 -3.88
N SER A 2 10.84 10.83 -4.62
CA SER A 2 11.60 11.64 -5.58
C SER A 2 10.79 11.88 -6.87
N GLU A 3 11.28 12.77 -7.75
CA GLU A 3 10.62 13.02 -9.03
C GLU A 3 10.63 11.77 -9.94
N GLU A 4 11.69 10.96 -9.88
CA GLU A 4 11.79 9.71 -10.64
C GLU A 4 10.77 8.66 -10.14
N GLU A 5 10.57 8.56 -8.82
CA GLU A 5 9.58 7.67 -8.21
C GLU A 5 8.15 8.09 -8.59
N ILE A 6 7.90 9.39 -8.58
CA ILE A 6 6.63 9.97 -9.04
C ILE A 6 6.40 9.66 -10.51
N ALA A 7 7.40 9.90 -11.37
CA ALA A 7 7.31 9.62 -12.80
C ALA A 7 7.08 8.13 -13.09
N LEU A 8 7.65 7.23 -12.27
CA LEU A 8 7.37 5.79 -12.37
C LEU A 8 5.88 5.50 -12.17
N ILE A 9 5.25 6.07 -11.14
CA ILE A 9 3.82 5.86 -10.87
C ILE A 9 2.98 6.46 -12.00
N GLU A 10 3.25 7.71 -12.39
CA GLU A 10 2.48 8.44 -13.41
C GLU A 10 2.41 7.72 -14.75
N ARG A 11 3.47 7.01 -15.17
CA ARG A 11 3.49 6.22 -16.41
C ARG A 11 2.44 5.09 -16.43
N HIS A 12 1.97 4.66 -15.27
CA HIS A 12 0.98 3.59 -15.12
C HIS A 12 -0.44 4.11 -14.82
N LEU A 13 -0.64 5.44 -14.72
CA LEU A 13 -1.96 6.02 -14.48
C LEU A 13 -2.68 6.34 -15.79
N LYS A 14 -4.02 6.22 -15.76
CA LYS A 14 -4.92 6.64 -16.85
C LYS A 14 -6.17 7.30 -16.29
N ASN A 15 -6.74 8.23 -17.06
CA ASN A 15 -7.89 9.04 -16.64
C ASN A 15 -9.16 8.24 -16.34
N ASP A 16 -9.28 7.00 -16.79
CA ASP A 16 -10.41 6.10 -16.55
C ASP A 16 -10.17 5.11 -15.41
N PHE A 17 -8.97 5.11 -14.82
CA PHE A 17 -8.58 4.18 -13.76
C PHE A 17 -9.18 4.52 -12.40
N SER A 18 -9.27 3.48 -11.58
CA SER A 18 -9.52 3.56 -10.14
C SER A 18 -8.24 3.21 -9.39
N MET A 19 -7.79 4.10 -8.51
CA MET A 19 -6.58 3.93 -7.73
C MET A 19 -6.90 3.78 -6.25
N LEU A 20 -6.22 2.86 -5.56
CA LEU A 20 -6.22 2.70 -4.11
C LEU A 20 -4.85 3.10 -3.57
N GLU A 21 -4.84 3.86 -2.47
CA GLU A 21 -3.62 4.23 -1.75
C GLU A 21 -3.72 3.84 -0.28
N TYR A 22 -2.65 3.28 0.25
CA TYR A 22 -2.41 3.10 1.67
C TYR A 22 -1.35 4.09 2.14
N GLY A 23 -1.76 5.06 2.98
CA GLY A 23 -0.94 6.19 3.43
C GLY A 23 -1.21 7.45 2.60
N SER A 24 -1.98 8.37 3.15
CA SER A 24 -2.40 9.61 2.48
C SER A 24 -1.34 10.71 2.59
N GLY A 25 -1.28 11.58 1.59
CA GLY A 25 -0.39 12.75 1.68
C GLY A 25 -0.25 13.52 0.38
N GLY A 26 0.97 13.94 0.06
CA GLY A 26 1.28 14.64 -1.20
C GLY A 26 0.99 13.81 -2.44
N SER A 27 1.15 12.49 -2.36
CA SER A 27 0.78 11.52 -3.39
C SER A 27 -0.72 11.55 -3.70
N THR A 28 -1.57 11.60 -2.67
CA THR A 28 -3.03 11.72 -2.82
C THR A 28 -3.39 12.97 -3.62
N LEU A 29 -2.78 14.13 -3.27
CA LEU A 29 -3.05 15.40 -3.94
C LEU A 29 -2.63 15.36 -5.42
N ARG A 30 -1.51 14.72 -5.72
CA ARG A 30 -0.97 14.66 -7.07
C ARG A 30 -1.69 13.65 -7.94
N PHE A 31 -1.76 12.40 -7.51
CA PHE A 31 -2.24 11.30 -8.35
C PHE A 31 -3.77 11.27 -8.50
N SER A 32 -4.52 11.84 -7.55
CA SER A 32 -5.97 11.94 -7.69
C SER A 32 -6.40 12.72 -8.92
N THR A 33 -5.59 13.69 -9.39
CA THR A 33 -5.88 14.47 -10.60
C THR A 33 -5.71 13.69 -11.91
N LEU A 34 -5.06 12.52 -11.85
CA LEU A 34 -4.68 11.72 -13.01
C LEU A 34 -5.57 10.48 -13.21
N VAL A 35 -6.52 10.24 -12.32
CA VAL A 35 -7.40 9.06 -12.35
C VAL A 35 -8.87 9.44 -12.16
N LYS A 36 -9.77 8.55 -12.54
CA LYS A 36 -11.21 8.76 -12.43
C LYS A 36 -11.69 8.74 -10.98
N LYS A 37 -11.20 7.79 -10.19
CA LYS A 37 -11.56 7.60 -8.78
C LYS A 37 -10.31 7.31 -7.97
N TYR A 38 -10.25 7.92 -6.83
CA TYR A 38 -9.13 7.74 -5.89
C TYR A 38 -9.67 7.35 -4.52
N TYR A 39 -9.14 6.27 -3.98
CA TYR A 39 -9.49 5.75 -2.67
C TYR A 39 -8.24 5.78 -1.82
N SER A 40 -8.30 6.38 -0.63
CA SER A 40 -7.15 6.49 0.26
C SER A 40 -7.48 6.00 1.65
N ILE A 41 -6.61 5.20 2.24
CA ILE A 41 -6.72 4.68 3.60
C ILE A 41 -5.56 5.23 4.40
N GLU A 42 -5.87 5.96 5.48
CA GLU A 42 -4.87 6.60 6.33
C GLU A 42 -4.98 6.13 7.77
N SER A 43 -3.86 5.93 8.42
CA SER A 43 -3.78 5.50 9.82
C SER A 43 -3.56 6.66 10.80
N ASP A 44 -3.05 7.78 10.31
CA ASP A 44 -2.76 8.99 11.07
C ASP A 44 -3.83 10.06 10.84
N LYS A 45 -4.44 10.51 11.94
CA LYS A 45 -5.54 11.49 11.90
C LYS A 45 -5.09 12.84 11.32
N GLU A 46 -3.88 13.30 11.63
CA GLU A 46 -3.42 14.61 11.14
C GLU A 46 -3.26 14.61 9.63
N TRP A 47 -2.70 13.52 9.06
CA TRP A 47 -2.58 13.37 7.61
C TRP A 47 -3.95 13.23 6.95
N ALA A 48 -4.86 12.45 7.52
CA ALA A 48 -6.23 12.33 7.02
C ALA A 48 -6.94 13.70 6.98
N ASP A 49 -6.88 14.45 8.09
CA ASP A 49 -7.48 15.79 8.18
C ASP A 49 -6.91 16.76 7.14
N ARG A 50 -5.59 16.76 6.93
CA ARG A 50 -4.92 17.61 5.92
C ARG A 50 -5.41 17.32 4.50
N VAL A 51 -5.56 16.04 4.14
CA VAL A 51 -6.05 15.64 2.83
C VAL A 51 -7.54 15.97 2.67
N MET A 52 -8.37 15.70 3.69
CA MET A 52 -9.80 16.03 3.65
C MET A 52 -10.07 17.52 3.46
N GLN A 53 -9.25 18.40 4.05
CA GLN A 53 -9.36 19.85 3.89
C GLN A 53 -9.17 20.33 2.42
N GLN A 54 -8.55 19.52 1.56
CA GLN A 54 -8.36 19.86 0.15
C GLN A 54 -9.64 19.70 -0.69
N ASN A 55 -10.68 19.06 -0.16
CA ASN A 55 -11.98 18.85 -0.81
C ASN A 55 -11.86 18.28 -2.24
N LEU A 56 -11.03 17.26 -2.43
CA LEU A 56 -10.81 16.63 -3.73
C LEU A 56 -12.06 15.86 -4.18
N PRO A 57 -12.67 16.19 -5.32
CA PRO A 57 -14.03 15.72 -5.67
C PRO A 57 -14.10 14.22 -6.01
N ASN A 58 -12.98 13.61 -6.41
CA ASN A 58 -12.90 12.20 -6.79
C ASN A 58 -12.17 11.33 -5.75
N VAL A 59 -11.83 11.89 -4.58
CA VAL A 59 -11.15 11.18 -3.49
C VAL A 59 -12.15 10.74 -2.43
N GLN A 60 -12.11 9.46 -2.09
CA GLN A 60 -12.74 8.91 -0.88
C GLN A 60 -11.64 8.50 0.09
N LEU A 61 -11.65 9.07 1.29
CA LEU A 61 -10.65 8.80 2.31
C LEU A 61 -11.29 8.11 3.52
N LEU A 62 -10.65 7.03 3.96
CA LEU A 62 -10.96 6.31 5.19
C LEU A 62 -9.84 6.54 6.21
N LEU A 63 -10.18 7.02 7.41
CA LEU A 63 -9.27 7.00 8.55
C LEU A 63 -9.43 5.67 9.28
N ALA A 64 -8.39 4.86 9.32
CA ALA A 64 -8.32 3.57 9.99
C ALA A 64 -7.12 3.54 10.96
N ALA A 65 -7.34 4.11 12.15
CA ALA A 65 -6.29 4.22 13.17
C ALA A 65 -5.89 2.84 13.73
N PRO A 66 -4.62 2.65 14.11
CA PRO A 66 -4.16 1.39 14.68
C PRO A 66 -4.81 1.13 16.06
N LYS A 67 -5.02 -0.15 16.38
CA LYS A 67 -5.64 -0.60 17.65
C LYS A 67 -4.67 -0.68 18.83
N ALA A 68 -3.52 -0.02 18.75
CA ALA A 68 -2.49 -0.05 19.79
C ALA A 68 -1.74 1.28 19.88
N SER A 69 -1.06 1.51 21.01
CA SER A 69 -0.16 2.65 21.17
C SER A 69 1.10 2.51 20.30
N GLU A 70 1.74 3.64 19.99
CA GLU A 70 2.96 3.67 19.18
C GLU A 70 4.08 2.80 19.76
N ASP A 71 4.18 2.67 21.09
CA ASP A 71 5.20 1.82 21.72
C ASP A 71 4.96 0.33 21.44
N VAL A 72 3.70 -0.12 21.50
CA VAL A 72 3.33 -1.49 21.15
C VAL A 72 3.57 -1.75 19.67
N ILE A 73 3.22 -0.81 18.80
CA ILE A 73 3.49 -0.88 17.36
C ILE A 73 4.98 -1.07 17.09
N LYS A 74 5.85 -0.27 17.71
CA LYS A 74 7.33 -0.39 17.56
C LYS A 74 7.87 -1.74 18.01
N VAL A 75 7.31 -2.33 19.07
CA VAL A 75 7.69 -3.68 19.52
C VAL A 75 7.32 -4.71 18.46
N CYS A 76 6.08 -4.73 18.00
CA CYS A 76 5.61 -5.66 16.97
C CYS A 76 6.36 -5.50 15.64
N GLU A 77 6.70 -4.27 15.23
CA GLU A 77 7.53 -4.02 14.05
C GLU A 77 8.93 -4.62 14.18
N ARG A 78 9.56 -4.50 15.37
CA ARG A 78 10.89 -5.09 15.60
C ARG A 78 10.84 -6.62 15.57
N GLU A 79 9.81 -7.22 16.13
CA GLU A 79 9.60 -8.67 16.08
C GLU A 79 9.45 -9.14 14.63
N MET A 80 8.61 -8.47 13.86
CA MET A 80 8.41 -8.78 12.44
C MET A 80 9.71 -8.70 11.63
N LYS A 81 10.51 -7.65 11.85
CA LYS A 81 11.78 -7.44 11.12
C LYS A 81 12.82 -8.52 11.38
N ARG A 82 12.72 -9.23 12.52
CA ARG A 82 13.68 -10.27 12.94
C ARG A 82 13.27 -11.69 12.57
N ARG A 83 12.03 -11.89 12.20
CA ARG A 83 11.51 -13.24 11.89
C ARG A 83 11.79 -13.60 10.43
N GLU A 84 12.49 -14.72 10.24
CA GLU A 84 12.81 -15.28 8.93
C GLU A 84 11.71 -16.22 8.39
N ASP A 85 10.80 -16.64 9.26
CA ASP A 85 9.75 -17.63 8.99
C ASP A 85 8.46 -17.02 8.43
N TYR A 86 8.42 -15.72 8.17
CA TYR A 86 7.28 -15.10 7.52
C TYR A 86 7.14 -15.55 6.08
N SER A 87 5.97 -16.06 5.77
CA SER A 87 5.52 -16.42 4.42
C SER A 87 4.26 -15.65 4.06
N TRP A 88 3.90 -15.69 2.79
CA TRP A 88 2.63 -15.14 2.34
C TRP A 88 1.43 -15.68 3.16
N ASP A 89 1.40 -16.97 3.44
CA ASP A 89 0.27 -17.61 4.10
C ASP A 89 0.10 -17.16 5.56
N THR A 90 1.21 -16.95 6.28
CA THR A 90 1.19 -16.61 7.71
C THR A 90 1.05 -15.12 8.03
N LEU A 91 1.09 -14.23 7.04
CA LEU A 91 1.05 -12.77 7.26
C LEU A 91 -0.13 -12.32 8.13
N PHE A 92 -1.33 -12.86 7.91
CA PHE A 92 -2.53 -12.44 8.65
C PHE A 92 -2.65 -13.06 10.06
N GLU A 93 -1.70 -13.92 10.46
CA GLU A 93 -1.64 -14.49 11.80
C GLU A 93 -0.81 -13.63 12.77
N THR A 94 -0.14 -12.58 12.27
CA THR A 94 0.79 -11.78 13.05
C THR A 94 0.07 -10.83 14.02
N SER A 95 0.71 -10.53 15.17
CA SER A 95 0.24 -9.47 16.07
C SER A 95 0.16 -8.12 15.40
N PHE A 96 1.09 -7.84 14.49
CA PHE A 96 1.12 -6.60 13.72
C PHE A 96 -0.10 -6.46 12.79
N TYR A 97 -0.53 -7.55 12.13
CA TYR A 97 -1.77 -7.53 11.36
C TYR A 97 -2.98 -7.18 12.24
N LYS A 98 -3.10 -7.78 13.42
CA LYS A 98 -4.23 -7.53 14.33
C LYS A 98 -4.34 -6.08 14.80
N ILE A 99 -3.21 -5.37 14.86
CA ILE A 99 -3.17 -3.93 15.20
C ILE A 99 -3.70 -3.09 14.03
N PHE A 100 -3.42 -3.50 12.80
CA PHE A 100 -3.71 -2.76 11.57
C PHE A 100 -4.78 -3.42 10.69
N ASP A 101 -5.58 -4.35 11.20
CA ASP A 101 -6.55 -5.11 10.40
C ASP A 101 -7.57 -4.22 9.68
N GLU A 102 -8.10 -3.18 10.34
CA GLU A 102 -9.00 -2.21 9.72
C GLU A 102 -8.31 -1.36 8.64
N TYR A 103 -7.05 -0.99 8.86
CA TYR A 103 -6.25 -0.29 7.87
C TYR A 103 -5.94 -1.19 6.66
N VAL A 104 -5.52 -2.42 6.90
CA VAL A 104 -5.16 -3.39 5.86
C VAL A 104 -6.37 -3.76 5.00
N ASN A 105 -7.54 -3.93 5.61
CA ASN A 105 -8.79 -4.31 4.92
C ASN A 105 -9.70 -3.10 4.65
N GLY A 106 -9.22 -1.89 4.84
CA GLY A 106 -10.02 -0.67 4.67
C GLY A 106 -10.64 -0.50 3.28
N HIS A 107 -10.10 -1.16 2.25
CA HIS A 107 -10.68 -1.18 0.92
C HIS A 107 -12.10 -1.78 0.87
N GLU A 108 -12.48 -2.62 1.84
CA GLU A 108 -13.81 -3.21 1.95
C GLU A 108 -14.91 -2.19 2.31
N TYR A 109 -14.52 -1.04 2.89
CA TYR A 109 -15.45 0.04 3.25
C TYR A 109 -15.82 0.96 2.09
N PHE A 110 -15.13 0.84 0.95
CA PHE A 110 -15.44 1.63 -0.22
C PHE A 110 -16.52 0.94 -1.08
N ASP A 111 -17.54 1.68 -1.50
CA ASP A 111 -18.54 1.19 -2.46
C ASP A 111 -17.92 1.13 -3.87
N THR A 112 -17.10 0.12 -4.08
CA THR A 112 -16.46 -0.15 -5.37
C THR A 112 -17.27 -1.22 -6.10
N LYS A 113 -17.82 -0.88 -7.27
CA LYS A 113 -18.40 -1.91 -8.16
C LYS A 113 -17.25 -2.64 -8.85
N PRO A 114 -17.11 -3.97 -8.66
CA PRO A 114 -16.08 -4.73 -9.35
C PRO A 114 -16.23 -4.58 -10.87
N LYS A 115 -15.13 -4.27 -11.56
CA LYS A 115 -15.07 -4.38 -13.02
C LYS A 115 -14.91 -5.85 -13.40
N PRO A 116 -15.48 -6.35 -14.52
CA PRO A 116 -15.09 -7.66 -15.03
C PRO A 116 -13.59 -7.69 -15.38
N PRO A 117 -12.83 -8.72 -14.97
CA PRO A 117 -13.22 -9.95 -14.26
C PRO A 117 -13.12 -9.89 -12.72
N ASN A 118 -13.69 -8.92 -12.03
CA ASN A 118 -13.74 -8.69 -10.57
C ASN A 118 -12.66 -7.76 -9.99
N ALA A 119 -11.90 -7.04 -10.81
CA ALA A 119 -10.95 -6.04 -10.32
C ALA A 119 -11.69 -4.81 -9.76
N GLN A 120 -11.33 -4.40 -8.55
CA GLN A 120 -11.84 -3.16 -7.94
C GLN A 120 -10.93 -1.96 -8.27
N PHE A 121 -9.63 -2.20 -8.40
CA PHE A 121 -8.62 -1.17 -8.63
C PHE A 121 -7.70 -1.55 -9.78
N ASP A 122 -7.33 -0.54 -10.58
CA ASP A 122 -6.37 -0.68 -11.69
C ASP A 122 -4.94 -0.45 -11.18
N VAL A 123 -4.79 0.42 -10.19
CA VAL A 123 -3.50 0.73 -9.56
C VAL A 123 -3.65 0.77 -8.04
N VAL A 124 -2.66 0.24 -7.34
CA VAL A 124 -2.56 0.32 -5.88
C VAL A 124 -1.20 0.92 -5.52
N LEU A 125 -1.19 1.92 -4.63
CA LEU A 125 0.02 2.47 -4.02
C LEU A 125 0.05 2.11 -2.53
N ILE A 126 1.14 1.50 -2.08
CA ILE A 126 1.33 1.12 -0.69
C ILE A 126 2.55 1.88 -0.15
N ASP A 127 2.30 3.03 0.47
CA ASP A 127 3.31 3.93 1.05
C ASP A 127 3.12 4.18 2.56
N GLY A 128 2.17 3.51 3.17
CA GLY A 128 1.86 3.65 4.59
C GLY A 128 2.43 2.53 5.47
N ARG A 129 1.66 2.11 6.46
CA ARG A 129 1.98 1.04 7.40
C ARG A 129 1.62 -0.34 6.85
N ALA A 130 2.13 -1.39 7.49
CA ALA A 130 1.75 -2.80 7.22
C ALA A 130 1.82 -3.24 5.74
N ARG A 131 2.79 -2.74 4.98
CA ARG A 131 2.86 -2.82 3.50
C ARG A 131 2.68 -4.24 2.94
N GLN A 132 3.34 -5.25 3.53
CA GLN A 132 3.19 -6.64 3.08
C GLN A 132 1.78 -7.20 3.34
N HIS A 133 1.13 -6.75 4.42
CA HIS A 133 -0.25 -7.14 4.72
C HIS A 133 -1.23 -6.47 3.76
N CYS A 134 -1.02 -5.18 3.45
CA CYS A 134 -1.79 -4.47 2.42
C CYS A 134 -1.64 -5.14 1.05
N ALA A 135 -0.41 -5.51 0.64
CA ALA A 135 -0.18 -6.23 -0.60
C ALA A 135 -0.91 -7.58 -0.65
N LYS A 136 -0.97 -8.31 0.48
CA LYS A 136 -1.75 -9.55 0.58
C LYS A 136 -3.24 -9.30 0.52
N SER A 137 -3.75 -8.29 1.20
CA SER A 137 -5.19 -7.96 1.25
C SER A 137 -5.72 -7.62 -0.14
N VAL A 138 -5.00 -6.79 -0.91
CA VAL A 138 -5.45 -6.38 -2.25
C VAL A 138 -5.31 -7.48 -3.32
N TYR A 139 -4.55 -8.54 -3.06
CA TYR A 139 -4.27 -9.56 -4.06
C TYR A 139 -5.52 -10.14 -4.71
N ASN A 140 -6.58 -10.40 -3.94
CA ASN A 140 -7.80 -11.03 -4.45
C ASN A 140 -8.79 -10.06 -5.13
N ILE A 141 -8.56 -8.75 -5.02
CA ILE A 141 -9.46 -7.70 -5.51
C ILE A 141 -8.90 -6.90 -6.69
N ILE A 142 -7.71 -7.25 -7.16
CA ILE A 142 -7.09 -6.71 -8.38
C ILE A 142 -7.00 -7.79 -9.44
N ASP A 143 -6.88 -7.42 -10.71
CA ASP A 143 -6.64 -8.34 -11.80
C ASP A 143 -5.13 -8.52 -12.13
N GLU A 144 -4.83 -9.32 -13.16
CA GLU A 144 -3.46 -9.60 -13.59
C GLU A 144 -2.76 -8.39 -14.23
N ASN A 145 -3.53 -7.41 -14.71
CA ASN A 145 -3.00 -6.20 -15.36
C ASN A 145 -2.80 -5.05 -14.37
N ALA A 146 -3.40 -5.15 -13.17
CA ALA A 146 -3.25 -4.13 -12.14
C ALA A 146 -1.80 -4.01 -11.70
N VAL A 147 -1.39 -2.77 -11.41
CA VAL A 147 -0.04 -2.48 -10.92
C VAL A 147 -0.09 -2.11 -9.44
N VAL A 148 0.73 -2.79 -8.65
CA VAL A 148 0.88 -2.52 -7.21
C VAL A 148 2.24 -1.89 -6.97
N PHE A 149 2.26 -0.64 -6.53
CA PHE A 149 3.48 0.04 -6.09
C PHE A 149 3.70 -0.17 -4.60
N VAL A 150 4.93 -0.50 -4.23
CA VAL A 150 5.35 -0.56 -2.82
C VAL A 150 6.55 0.35 -2.65
N HIS A 151 6.37 1.41 -1.86
CA HIS A 151 7.45 2.35 -1.51
C HIS A 151 8.27 1.83 -0.33
N ASP A 152 9.53 2.27 -0.18
CA ASP A 152 10.50 1.74 0.78
C ASP A 152 10.64 0.21 0.72
N PHE A 153 10.64 -0.34 -0.48
CA PHE A 153 10.70 -1.78 -0.67
C PHE A 153 12.10 -2.32 -0.34
N ALA A 154 12.17 -3.21 0.64
CA ALA A 154 13.41 -3.85 1.09
C ALA A 154 13.18 -5.34 1.36
N PRO A 155 13.28 -6.20 0.33
CA PRO A 155 12.95 -7.64 0.49
C PRO A 155 14.01 -8.42 1.24
N SER A 156 15.27 -7.97 1.23
CA SER A 156 16.40 -8.73 1.79
C SER A 156 17.66 -7.89 2.02
N ASP A 157 17.55 -6.67 2.54
CA ASP A 157 18.74 -5.92 2.96
C ASP A 157 19.01 -6.12 4.45
N PRO A 158 20.01 -6.95 4.83
CA PRO A 158 20.36 -7.18 6.22
C PRO A 158 20.85 -5.91 6.94
N ASN A 159 21.31 -4.89 6.20
CA ASN A 159 21.81 -3.64 6.75
C ASN A 159 20.69 -2.59 6.94
N SER A 160 19.55 -2.75 6.30
CA SER A 160 18.40 -1.82 6.40
C SER A 160 17.68 -1.87 7.74
N GLY A 161 17.98 -2.84 8.61
CA GLY A 161 17.20 -3.15 9.80
C GLY A 161 15.81 -3.73 9.50
N ARG A 162 15.54 -4.07 8.21
CA ARG A 162 14.28 -4.67 7.71
C ARG A 162 14.53 -5.88 6.81
N PRO A 163 15.39 -6.84 7.20
CA PRO A 163 15.97 -7.81 6.26
C PRO A 163 14.95 -8.69 5.53
N PHE A 164 13.75 -8.87 6.09
CA PHE A 164 12.76 -9.80 5.52
C PHE A 164 11.35 -9.19 5.36
N ALA A 165 11.17 -7.91 5.67
CA ALA A 165 9.86 -7.28 5.80
C ALA A 165 8.97 -7.43 4.55
N HIS A 166 9.55 -7.39 3.34
CA HIS A 166 8.79 -7.43 2.08
C HIS A 166 8.99 -8.74 1.29
N LYS A 167 9.80 -9.68 1.81
CA LYS A 167 10.04 -10.97 1.14
C LYS A 167 8.76 -11.74 0.79
N PRO A 168 7.75 -11.84 1.67
CA PRO A 168 6.51 -12.55 1.35
C PRO A 168 5.78 -12.01 0.11
N ILE A 169 5.91 -10.72 -0.20
CA ILE A 169 5.28 -10.13 -1.40
C ILE A 169 5.78 -10.83 -2.66
N LEU A 170 7.08 -11.13 -2.73
CA LEU A 170 7.70 -11.76 -3.90
C LEU A 170 7.30 -13.22 -4.10
N GLU A 171 6.57 -13.84 -3.18
CA GLU A 171 6.01 -15.18 -3.39
C GLU A 171 4.87 -15.15 -4.43
N LYS A 172 4.08 -14.07 -4.46
CA LYS A 172 2.88 -13.92 -5.32
C LYS A 172 2.97 -12.83 -6.37
N TYR A 173 3.91 -11.91 -6.22
CA TYR A 173 4.13 -10.81 -7.15
C TYR A 173 5.49 -10.93 -7.83
N LYS A 174 5.57 -10.43 -9.07
CA LYS A 174 6.81 -10.19 -9.82
C LYS A 174 7.07 -8.69 -9.90
N ILE A 175 8.33 -8.28 -9.81
CA ILE A 175 8.75 -6.91 -10.08
C ILE A 175 8.73 -6.70 -11.59
N ILE A 176 8.05 -5.66 -12.06
CA ILE A 176 7.99 -5.26 -13.47
C ILE A 176 8.79 -3.99 -13.75
N ASP A 177 8.97 -3.14 -12.74
CA ASP A 177 9.81 -1.93 -12.81
C ASP A 177 10.25 -1.52 -11.39
N GLU A 178 11.35 -0.77 -11.27
CA GLU A 178 11.85 -0.29 -9.98
C GLU A 178 12.68 0.99 -10.12
N ILE A 179 12.64 1.86 -9.07
CA ILE A 179 13.53 3.01 -8.90
C ILE A 179 14.24 2.90 -7.55
N LYS A 180 15.55 3.14 -7.56
CA LYS A 180 16.42 3.11 -6.38
C LYS A 180 17.15 4.45 -6.22
N THR A 181 16.49 5.43 -5.60
CA THR A 181 17.01 6.79 -5.38
C THR A 181 17.16 7.12 -3.90
N GLY A 182 17.85 6.27 -3.13
CA GLY A 182 17.95 6.41 -1.67
C GLY A 182 16.88 5.61 -0.92
N GLN A 183 15.63 5.72 -1.31
CA GLN A 183 14.56 4.76 -1.02
C GLN A 183 14.29 3.94 -2.29
N THR A 184 13.62 2.81 -2.16
CA THR A 184 13.28 1.97 -3.31
C THR A 184 11.79 1.91 -3.47
N ILE A 185 11.28 2.25 -4.64
CA ILE A 185 9.91 1.93 -5.05
C ILE A 185 9.93 0.84 -6.10
N VAL A 186 9.01 -0.11 -5.99
CA VAL A 186 8.83 -1.17 -7.00
C VAL A 186 7.42 -1.13 -7.56
N ALA A 187 7.30 -1.41 -8.85
CA ALA A 187 6.05 -1.73 -9.51
C ALA A 187 5.92 -3.25 -9.63
N LEU A 188 4.82 -3.79 -9.17
CA LEU A 188 4.55 -5.21 -9.05
C LEU A 188 3.32 -5.61 -9.86
N GLN A 189 3.32 -6.81 -10.41
CA GLN A 189 2.14 -7.51 -10.95
C GLN A 189 2.03 -8.91 -10.37
N LYS A 190 0.85 -9.49 -10.39
CA LYS A 190 0.62 -10.90 -10.05
C LYS A 190 1.52 -11.81 -10.90
N LYS A 191 1.98 -12.91 -10.29
CA LYS A 191 2.67 -13.99 -11.01
C LYS A 191 1.69 -14.86 -11.77
#